data_b0af000e63bdf113946d0cec5cfa3eb5
#
_entry.id   b0af000e63bdf113946d0cec5cfa3eb5
#
_cell.length_a   1.000
_cell.length_b   1.000
_cell.length_c   1.000
_cell.angle_alpha   90.00
_cell.angle_beta   90.00
_cell.angle_gamma   90.00
#
_symmetry.space_group_name_H-M   'P 1'
#
loop_
_entity.id
_entity.type
_entity.pdbx_description
1 polymer ?
#
loop_
_entity_poly.entity_id
_entity_poly.type
_entity_poly.pdbx_seq_one_letter_code
_entity_poly.pdbx_strand_id
1 'polypeptide(L)'
;MSKMLLIGTGPIFGPDVTFFSGQAHRSWHFARALAEEGHKLHILILQVEGDARKDPSQPALIPGERDGLIYFTVNAADPTEILSILTEEENLHSPDVIVAVNVNAAWIAAQLPTWAPFWADLYGHLMGEAQAKCARDQDDSLLMHFWRRQRIILRRADRLSTVSYRQKLATLGELGTIGRLNRFTIKYPFISVIPSAASEEYLQLPNTGYSHEFRGKLFPVNAFALLWSGGFNTWTDPVTLAAALSLAMEQDPHIHLVVTGGVIKGHDEQTFVQFAREMERTGFGDRCHYLGWIEGAKLLKLYQDCDLGLSLDALVYESVFGARTRLTNMMAAGLPVLTTVCTEITEEIAEHRLGYTVAPGDVHGYADAILRARRNPAERREIAARARSYTAKHFSYGETARPLLSWLRSPSLAPDNAHKQARFPRAQSPADVALNPLEEEAMLLERHDVSELVRQVRDFERIRRSFPYRVAKALKKLLGR
;
A
#
# COMPACT_ATOMS: atom_id res chain seq x y z
N MET A 1 -25.79 12.26 -9.66
CA MET A 1 -24.65 12.77 -8.87
C MET A 1 -24.88 12.36 -7.42
N SER A 2 -23.99 11.52 -6.87
CA SER A 2 -24.05 11.09 -5.47
C SER A 2 -23.19 12.00 -4.60
N LYS A 3 -23.58 12.19 -3.34
CA LYS A 3 -22.73 12.76 -2.30
C LYS A 3 -21.81 11.66 -1.78
N MET A 4 -20.51 11.84 -1.84
CA MET A 4 -19.55 10.81 -1.44
C MET A 4 -18.65 11.31 -0.33
N LEU A 5 -18.43 10.46 0.65
CA LEU A 5 -17.36 10.61 1.62
C LEU A 5 -16.17 9.75 1.17
N LEU A 6 -15.09 10.39 0.72
CA LEU A 6 -13.84 9.72 0.39
C LEU A 6 -12.88 9.88 1.56
N ILE A 7 -12.40 8.77 2.09
CA ILE A 7 -11.41 8.72 3.18
C ILE A 7 -10.15 8.09 2.62
N GLY A 8 -9.06 8.85 2.58
CA GLY A 8 -7.77 8.40 2.07
C GLY A 8 -6.63 8.61 3.06
N THR A 9 -5.41 8.30 2.63
CA THR A 9 -4.18 8.55 3.39
C THR A 9 -3.29 9.53 2.65
N GLY A 10 -2.55 10.36 3.38
CA GLY A 10 -1.68 11.42 2.87
C GLY A 10 -0.23 11.24 3.30
N PRO A 11 0.60 12.26 3.04
CA PRO A 11 0.25 13.56 2.44
C PRO A 11 -0.04 13.46 0.94
N ILE A 12 -0.96 14.30 0.45
CA ILE A 12 -1.25 14.38 -0.99
C ILE A 12 -0.02 14.96 -1.72
N PHE A 13 0.38 14.31 -2.82
CA PHE A 13 1.56 14.73 -3.60
C PHE A 13 1.44 16.19 -4.04
N GLY A 14 2.52 16.93 -3.92
CA GLY A 14 2.66 18.33 -4.35
C GLY A 14 4.11 18.66 -4.65
N PRO A 15 4.38 19.82 -5.33
CA PRO A 15 5.74 20.22 -5.67
C PRO A 15 6.68 20.29 -4.47
N ASP A 16 6.16 20.73 -3.32
CA ASP A 16 6.92 20.94 -2.08
C ASP A 16 6.85 19.75 -1.10
N VAL A 17 6.11 18.68 -1.46
CA VAL A 17 5.99 17.49 -0.63
C VAL A 17 7.24 16.62 -0.80
N THR A 18 7.94 16.39 0.30
CA THR A 18 9.17 15.59 0.32
C THR A 18 8.93 14.10 0.52
N PHE A 19 7.90 13.73 1.29
CA PHE A 19 7.53 12.33 1.51
C PHE A 19 6.22 12.01 0.78
N PHE A 20 6.27 11.03 -0.11
CA PHE A 20 5.12 10.62 -0.89
C PHE A 20 5.04 9.09 -0.99
N SER A 21 4.04 8.52 -0.34
CA SER A 21 3.83 7.07 -0.32
C SER A 21 2.95 6.58 -1.47
N GLY A 22 3.06 5.29 -1.77
CA GLY A 22 2.13 4.64 -2.70
C GLY A 22 0.67 4.71 -2.22
N GLN A 23 0.45 4.75 -0.90
CA GLN A 23 -0.88 4.90 -0.30
C GLN A 23 -1.46 6.28 -0.56
N ALA A 24 -0.68 7.33 -0.41
CA ALA A 24 -1.09 8.70 -0.71
C ALA A 24 -1.40 8.88 -2.21
N HIS A 25 -0.55 8.31 -3.09
CA HIS A 25 -0.82 8.26 -4.52
C HIS A 25 -2.15 7.57 -4.84
N ARG A 26 -2.41 6.42 -4.21
CA ARG A 26 -3.66 5.68 -4.38
C ARG A 26 -4.89 6.48 -3.96
N SER A 27 -4.79 7.24 -2.87
CA SER A 27 -5.87 8.12 -2.41
C SER A 27 -6.19 9.22 -3.43
N TRP A 28 -5.17 9.84 -3.99
CA TRP A 28 -5.34 10.87 -5.02
C TRP A 28 -5.87 10.30 -6.33
N HIS A 29 -5.40 9.13 -6.76
CA HIS A 29 -5.92 8.40 -7.90
C HIS A 29 -7.45 8.23 -7.83
N PHE A 30 -7.96 7.73 -6.69
CA PHE A 30 -9.40 7.57 -6.51
C PHE A 30 -10.14 8.92 -6.48
N ALA A 31 -9.61 9.92 -5.77
CA ALA A 31 -10.21 11.24 -5.70
C ALA A 31 -10.37 11.88 -7.09
N ARG A 32 -9.30 11.83 -7.90
CA ARG A 32 -9.31 12.37 -9.27
C ARG A 32 -10.30 11.63 -10.18
N ALA A 33 -10.24 10.29 -10.19
CA ALA A 33 -11.15 9.50 -11.02
C ALA A 33 -12.64 9.74 -10.67
N LEU A 34 -12.96 9.92 -9.39
CA LEU A 34 -14.33 10.22 -8.93
C LEU A 34 -14.76 11.64 -9.28
N ALA A 35 -13.85 12.62 -9.19
CA ALA A 35 -14.14 14.00 -9.53
C ALA A 35 -14.41 14.19 -11.02
N GLU A 36 -13.67 13.50 -11.88
CA GLU A 36 -13.85 13.54 -13.33
C GLU A 36 -15.22 13.00 -13.78
N GLU A 37 -15.81 12.07 -13.04
CA GLU A 37 -17.20 11.60 -13.26
C GLU A 37 -18.28 12.57 -12.72
N GLY A 38 -17.86 13.69 -12.12
CA GLY A 38 -18.78 14.74 -11.65
C GLY A 38 -19.49 14.45 -10.32
N HIS A 39 -18.94 13.55 -9.48
CA HIS A 39 -19.49 13.31 -8.15
C HIS A 39 -19.18 14.46 -7.18
N LYS A 40 -20.05 14.67 -6.18
CA LYS A 40 -19.80 15.61 -5.09
C LYS A 40 -18.98 14.92 -4.01
N LEU A 41 -17.73 15.29 -3.90
CA LEU A 41 -16.79 14.68 -2.99
C LEU A 41 -16.58 15.51 -1.73
N HIS A 42 -16.67 14.88 -0.57
CA HIS A 42 -16.07 15.33 0.67
C HIS A 42 -14.86 14.45 0.94
N ILE A 43 -13.65 15.03 0.86
CA ILE A 43 -12.39 14.28 0.87
C ILE A 43 -11.69 14.49 2.21
N LEU A 44 -11.52 13.41 2.98
CA LEU A 44 -10.81 13.40 4.24
C LEU A 44 -9.52 12.61 4.10
N ILE A 45 -8.39 13.20 4.44
CA ILE A 45 -7.05 12.62 4.30
C ILE A 45 -6.45 12.38 5.68
N LEU A 46 -6.23 11.10 6.00
CA LEU A 46 -5.61 10.67 7.25
C LEU A 46 -4.09 10.75 7.13
N GLN A 47 -3.42 11.25 8.16
CA GLN A 47 -1.97 11.18 8.29
C GLN A 47 -1.61 9.92 9.07
N VAL A 48 -1.17 8.87 8.38
CA VAL A 48 -0.97 7.54 8.98
C VAL A 48 0.49 7.10 8.94
N GLU A 49 1.32 7.77 8.14
CA GLU A 49 2.74 7.44 7.96
C GLU A 49 3.64 8.60 8.39
N GLY A 50 4.84 8.25 8.84
CA GLY A 50 5.84 9.23 9.31
C GLY A 50 5.58 9.70 10.74
N ASP A 51 5.89 10.98 11.00
CA ASP A 51 5.63 11.64 12.29
C ASP A 51 4.19 12.19 12.36
N ALA A 52 3.18 11.36 12.02
CA ALA A 52 1.79 11.74 12.19
C ALA A 52 1.52 12.13 13.64
N ARG A 53 1.53 13.43 13.92
CA ARG A 53 1.26 14.01 15.23
C ARG A 53 0.17 15.04 15.07
N LYS A 54 -0.74 15.05 16.06
CA LYS A 54 -1.68 16.14 16.19
C LYS A 54 -0.91 17.45 16.44
N ASP A 55 -1.20 18.47 15.63
CA ASP A 55 -0.76 19.83 15.91
C ASP A 55 -1.86 20.56 16.70
N PRO A 56 -1.67 20.80 17.99
CA PRO A 56 -2.68 21.45 18.84
C PRO A 56 -3.04 22.89 18.42
N SER A 57 -2.18 23.52 17.60
CA SER A 57 -2.42 24.88 17.08
C SER A 57 -3.33 24.92 15.88
N GLN A 58 -3.60 23.77 15.25
CA GLN A 58 -4.42 23.64 14.03
C GLN A 58 -5.80 23.08 14.36
N PRO A 59 -6.83 23.39 13.53
CA PRO A 59 -8.15 22.80 13.67
C PRO A 59 -8.13 21.28 13.40
N ALA A 60 -9.20 20.58 13.81
CA ALA A 60 -9.36 19.16 13.59
C ALA A 60 -9.32 18.76 12.09
N LEU A 61 -9.78 19.64 11.22
CA LEU A 61 -9.74 19.51 9.77
C LEU A 61 -8.93 20.67 9.17
N ILE A 62 -7.84 20.38 8.52
CA ILE A 62 -6.97 21.37 7.87
C ILE A 62 -7.29 21.35 6.37
N PRO A 63 -7.83 22.44 5.80
CA PRO A 63 -8.16 22.49 4.39
C PRO A 63 -6.92 22.50 3.51
N GLY A 64 -7.00 21.82 2.37
CA GLY A 64 -6.03 21.84 1.31
C GLY A 64 -6.75 21.87 -0.04
N GLU A 65 -6.04 22.30 -1.07
CA GLU A 65 -6.54 22.31 -2.44
C GLU A 65 -5.46 21.77 -3.38
N ARG A 66 -5.89 20.97 -4.35
CA ARG A 66 -5.02 20.51 -5.44
C ARG A 66 -5.86 20.22 -6.69
N ASP A 67 -5.40 20.70 -7.83
CA ASP A 67 -6.04 20.50 -9.15
C ASP A 67 -7.54 20.83 -9.13
N GLY A 68 -7.94 21.90 -8.37
CA GLY A 68 -9.32 22.32 -8.20
C GLY A 68 -10.17 21.47 -7.27
N LEU A 69 -9.58 20.47 -6.59
CA LEU A 69 -10.25 19.66 -5.59
C LEU A 69 -9.87 20.10 -4.18
N ILE A 70 -10.89 20.38 -3.37
CA ILE A 70 -10.73 20.67 -1.95
C ILE A 70 -10.72 19.37 -1.17
N TYR A 71 -9.74 19.22 -0.27
CA TYR A 71 -9.65 18.12 0.68
C TYR A 71 -9.34 18.64 2.08
N PHE A 72 -9.59 17.82 3.09
CA PHE A 72 -9.30 18.14 4.47
C PHE A 72 -8.36 17.10 5.07
N THR A 73 -7.23 17.55 5.59
CA THR A 73 -6.33 16.68 6.35
C THR A 73 -6.84 16.57 7.78
N VAL A 74 -7.03 15.34 8.25
CA VAL A 74 -7.48 15.06 9.62
C VAL A 74 -6.30 15.24 10.57
N ASN A 75 -6.39 16.24 11.44
CA ASN A 75 -5.37 16.60 12.44
C ASN A 75 -5.56 15.78 13.71
N ALA A 76 -5.37 14.48 13.63
CA ALA A 76 -5.42 13.56 14.76
C ALA A 76 -4.46 12.39 14.51
N ALA A 77 -3.91 11.81 15.57
CA ALA A 77 -3.02 10.64 15.50
C ALA A 77 -3.64 9.39 16.16
N ASP A 78 -4.53 9.59 17.14
CA ASP A 78 -5.21 8.49 17.81
C ASP A 78 -6.39 7.97 16.98
N PRO A 79 -6.50 6.66 16.73
CA PRO A 79 -7.59 6.09 15.93
C PRO A 79 -8.99 6.39 16.47
N THR A 80 -9.17 6.51 17.77
CA THR A 80 -10.47 6.82 18.39
C THR A 80 -10.87 8.26 18.12
N GLU A 81 -9.91 9.19 18.21
CA GLU A 81 -10.12 10.59 17.86
C GLU A 81 -10.44 10.74 16.36
N ILE A 82 -9.69 10.05 15.50
CA ILE A 82 -9.96 10.02 14.06
C ILE A 82 -11.38 9.51 13.78
N LEU A 83 -11.78 8.39 14.40
CA LEU A 83 -13.14 7.85 14.24
C LEU A 83 -14.22 8.83 14.70
N SER A 84 -14.00 9.58 15.79
CA SER A 84 -14.94 10.61 16.24
C SER A 84 -15.13 11.70 15.20
N ILE A 85 -14.02 12.24 14.65
CA ILE A 85 -14.06 13.27 13.60
C ILE A 85 -14.77 12.73 12.35
N LEU A 86 -14.45 11.51 11.90
CA LEU A 86 -15.10 10.91 10.74
C LEU A 86 -16.61 10.69 10.96
N THR A 87 -17.01 10.36 12.19
CA THR A 87 -18.42 10.17 12.55
C THR A 87 -19.18 11.52 12.51
N GLU A 88 -18.57 12.59 13.00
CA GLU A 88 -19.14 13.94 12.93
C GLU A 88 -19.32 14.38 11.47
N GLU A 89 -18.31 14.16 10.62
CA GLU A 89 -18.35 14.51 9.19
C GLU A 89 -19.36 13.65 8.39
N GLU A 90 -19.47 12.36 8.72
CA GLU A 90 -20.51 11.48 8.13
C GLU A 90 -21.91 11.96 8.47
N ASN A 91 -22.17 12.29 9.74
CA ASN A 91 -23.46 12.82 10.18
C ASN A 91 -23.78 14.18 9.52
N LEU A 92 -22.78 15.07 9.43
CA LEU A 92 -22.96 16.42 8.84
C LEU A 92 -23.27 16.35 7.35
N HIS A 93 -22.56 15.52 6.61
CA HIS A 93 -22.68 15.44 5.16
C HIS A 93 -23.71 14.45 4.67
N SER A 94 -24.08 13.45 5.49
CA SER A 94 -25.01 12.37 5.16
C SER A 94 -24.73 11.80 3.76
N PRO A 95 -23.59 11.14 3.54
CA PRO A 95 -23.17 10.67 2.23
C PRO A 95 -24.04 9.53 1.74
N ASP A 96 -24.32 9.50 0.43
CA ASP A 96 -25.00 8.38 -0.23
C ASP A 96 -24.10 7.13 -0.27
N VAL A 97 -22.77 7.32 -0.20
CA VAL A 97 -21.77 6.24 -0.27
C VAL A 97 -20.47 6.67 0.39
N ILE A 98 -19.78 5.69 0.98
CA ILE A 98 -18.44 5.85 1.56
C ILE A 98 -17.44 5.07 0.72
N VAL A 99 -16.33 5.71 0.36
CA VAL A 99 -15.19 5.10 -0.31
C VAL A 99 -13.96 5.31 0.55
N ALA A 100 -13.38 4.24 1.09
CA ALA A 100 -12.15 4.33 1.86
C ALA A 100 -11.00 3.68 1.10
N VAL A 101 -9.91 4.41 0.98
CA VAL A 101 -8.75 4.06 0.16
C VAL A 101 -7.56 3.75 1.04
N ASN A 102 -7.02 2.56 0.87
CA ASN A 102 -6.00 1.92 1.69
C ASN A 102 -6.51 1.32 3.00
N VAL A 103 -5.79 0.35 3.50
CA VAL A 103 -6.19 -0.47 4.66
C VAL A 103 -6.44 0.36 5.92
N ASN A 104 -5.59 1.37 6.21
CA ASN A 104 -5.75 2.18 7.41
C ASN A 104 -7.04 3.02 7.37
N ALA A 105 -7.31 3.69 6.24
CA ALA A 105 -8.54 4.44 6.05
C ALA A 105 -9.77 3.50 6.05
N ALA A 106 -9.67 2.36 5.36
CA ALA A 106 -10.74 1.37 5.29
C ALA A 106 -11.06 0.76 6.67
N TRP A 107 -10.03 0.52 7.50
CA TRP A 107 -10.21 -0.01 8.85
C TRP A 107 -10.95 0.97 9.76
N ILE A 108 -10.62 2.27 9.73
CA ILE A 108 -11.31 3.27 10.54
C ILE A 108 -12.74 3.48 9.99
N ALA A 109 -12.90 3.64 8.67
CA ALA A 109 -14.19 3.82 8.03
C ALA A 109 -15.15 2.65 8.26
N ALA A 110 -14.64 1.43 8.35
CA ALA A 110 -15.45 0.23 8.62
C ALA A 110 -16.10 0.24 10.01
N GLN A 111 -15.69 1.12 10.91
CA GLN A 111 -16.22 1.28 12.26
C GLN A 111 -17.25 2.40 12.39
N LEU A 112 -17.52 3.13 11.31
CA LEU A 112 -18.55 4.18 11.30
C LEU A 112 -19.94 3.60 11.56
N PRO A 113 -20.75 4.24 12.43
CA PRO A 113 -22.11 3.79 12.78
C PRO A 113 -23.10 4.17 11.68
N THR A 114 -22.97 3.59 10.49
CA THR A 114 -23.77 3.94 9.31
C THR A 114 -24.11 2.74 8.45
N TRP A 115 -25.25 2.83 7.76
CA TRP A 115 -25.70 1.92 6.72
C TRP A 115 -25.40 2.40 5.30
N ALA A 116 -24.66 3.49 5.14
CA ALA A 116 -24.24 3.92 3.82
C ALA A 116 -23.44 2.79 3.13
N PRO A 117 -23.70 2.47 1.84
CA PRO A 117 -22.91 1.53 1.07
C PRO A 117 -21.43 1.87 1.12
N PHE A 118 -20.59 0.86 1.36
CA PHE A 118 -19.17 1.04 1.67
C PHE A 118 -18.28 0.27 0.71
N TRP A 119 -17.44 1.00 -0.04
CA TRP A 119 -16.33 0.46 -0.81
C TRP A 119 -15.04 0.61 -0.02
N ALA A 120 -14.37 -0.51 0.23
CA ALA A 120 -13.06 -0.53 0.88
C ALA A 120 -11.96 -0.96 -0.10
N ASP A 121 -10.94 -0.13 -0.27
CA ASP A 121 -9.78 -0.46 -1.07
C ASP A 121 -8.68 -1.09 -0.21
N LEU A 122 -8.27 -2.29 -0.60
CA LEU A 122 -7.19 -3.04 0.03
C LEU A 122 -5.92 -2.92 -0.83
N TYR A 123 -5.27 -1.79 -0.82
CA TYR A 123 -4.11 -1.48 -1.66
C TYR A 123 -2.94 -2.48 -1.58
N GLY A 124 -2.85 -3.30 -0.56
CA GLY A 124 -1.90 -4.39 -0.40
C GLY A 124 -2.53 -5.57 0.33
N HIS A 125 -1.90 -6.74 0.29
CA HIS A 125 -2.35 -7.90 1.04
C HIS A 125 -1.80 -7.85 2.46
N LEU A 126 -2.65 -7.45 3.41
CA LEU A 126 -2.25 -7.10 4.76
C LEU A 126 -1.52 -8.23 5.50
N MET A 127 -2.01 -9.47 5.38
CA MET A 127 -1.38 -10.62 6.04
C MET A 127 -0.06 -11.05 5.37
N GLY A 128 0.11 -10.83 4.06
CA GLY A 128 1.39 -11.03 3.37
C GLY A 128 2.45 -10.02 3.82
N GLU A 129 2.06 -8.75 3.99
CA GLU A 129 2.92 -7.73 4.57
C GLU A 129 3.29 -8.04 6.03
N ALA A 130 2.30 -8.45 6.84
CA ALA A 130 2.53 -8.84 8.23
C ALA A 130 3.55 -9.98 8.33
N GLN A 131 3.43 -11.03 7.49
CA GLN A 131 4.38 -12.13 7.46
C GLN A 131 5.81 -11.66 7.13
N ALA A 132 5.95 -10.80 6.10
CA ALA A 132 7.26 -10.29 5.71
C ALA A 132 7.91 -9.48 6.85
N LYS A 133 7.14 -8.64 7.56
CA LYS A 133 7.61 -7.89 8.74
C LYS A 133 7.99 -8.81 9.90
N CYS A 134 7.14 -9.79 10.23
CA CYS A 134 7.42 -10.76 11.28
C CYS A 134 8.70 -11.57 10.99
N ALA A 135 8.91 -11.96 9.74
CA ALA A 135 10.14 -12.67 9.32
C ALA A 135 11.38 -11.77 9.45
N ARG A 136 11.30 -10.49 9.07
CA ARG A 136 12.38 -9.51 9.24
C ARG A 136 12.72 -9.30 10.72
N ASP A 137 11.71 -9.09 11.54
CA ASP A 137 11.87 -8.71 12.94
C ASP A 137 12.02 -9.93 13.87
N GLN A 138 11.86 -11.16 13.34
CA GLN A 138 11.86 -12.43 14.09
C GLN A 138 10.84 -12.41 15.25
N ASP A 139 9.67 -11.77 15.03
CA ASP A 139 8.62 -11.58 16.03
C ASP A 139 7.24 -11.59 15.39
N ASP A 140 6.36 -12.50 15.82
CA ASP A 140 4.99 -12.67 15.33
C ASP A 140 3.97 -11.73 16.01
N SER A 141 4.40 -10.80 16.86
CA SER A 141 3.51 -9.91 17.62
C SER A 141 2.60 -9.05 16.72
N LEU A 142 3.07 -8.71 15.53
CA LEU A 142 2.32 -7.91 14.56
C LEU A 142 1.16 -8.65 13.89
N LEU A 143 1.18 -10.00 13.84
CA LEU A 143 0.14 -10.77 13.13
C LEU A 143 -1.26 -10.45 13.62
N MET A 144 -1.48 -10.42 14.94
CA MET A 144 -2.79 -10.15 15.53
C MET A 144 -3.30 -8.73 15.18
N HIS A 145 -2.40 -7.75 15.17
CA HIS A 145 -2.72 -6.37 14.84
C HIS A 145 -3.23 -6.24 13.39
N PHE A 146 -2.54 -6.83 12.42
CA PHE A 146 -2.92 -6.82 11.02
C PHE A 146 -4.19 -7.64 10.76
N TRP A 147 -4.29 -8.83 11.36
CA TRP A 147 -5.43 -9.73 11.24
C TRP A 147 -6.75 -9.10 11.73
N ARG A 148 -6.74 -8.39 12.87
CA ARG A 148 -7.92 -7.68 13.36
C ARG A 148 -8.40 -6.62 12.36
N ARG A 149 -7.50 -5.80 11.85
CA ARG A 149 -7.84 -4.76 10.88
C ARG A 149 -8.44 -5.35 9.61
N GLN A 150 -7.82 -6.38 9.07
CA GLN A 150 -8.32 -7.08 7.89
C GLN A 150 -9.75 -7.59 8.10
N ARG A 151 -10.01 -8.25 9.22
CA ARG A 151 -11.34 -8.81 9.53
C ARG A 151 -12.41 -7.75 9.67
N ILE A 152 -12.14 -6.64 10.37
CA ILE A 152 -13.08 -5.54 10.54
C ILE A 152 -13.50 -4.99 9.17
N ILE A 153 -12.52 -4.75 8.28
CA ILE A 153 -12.80 -4.28 6.92
C ILE A 153 -13.65 -5.29 6.15
N LEU A 154 -13.22 -6.55 6.11
CA LEU A 154 -13.89 -7.59 5.33
C LEU A 154 -15.32 -7.84 5.82
N ARG A 155 -15.57 -7.75 7.13
CA ARG A 155 -16.88 -7.94 7.72
C ARG A 155 -17.87 -6.82 7.37
N ARG A 156 -17.37 -5.57 7.24
CA ARG A 156 -18.20 -4.38 6.98
C ARG A 156 -18.40 -4.08 5.50
N ALA A 157 -17.36 -4.24 4.68
CA ALA A 157 -17.38 -3.74 3.31
C ALA A 157 -18.48 -4.38 2.46
N ASP A 158 -19.13 -3.56 1.64
CA ASP A 158 -20.09 -4.04 0.62
C ASP A 158 -19.37 -4.38 -0.69
N ARG A 159 -18.34 -3.64 -1.03
CA ARG A 159 -17.46 -3.91 -2.14
C ARG A 159 -16.01 -3.69 -1.69
N LEU A 160 -15.11 -4.39 -2.36
CA LEU A 160 -13.68 -4.35 -2.09
C LEU A 160 -12.91 -4.13 -3.41
N SER A 161 -11.76 -3.47 -3.32
CA SER A 161 -10.79 -3.50 -4.41
C SER A 161 -9.43 -4.01 -3.94
N THR A 162 -8.76 -4.72 -4.84
CA THR A 162 -7.42 -5.27 -4.69
C THR A 162 -6.56 -4.82 -5.86
N VAL A 163 -5.23 -4.85 -5.73
CA VAL A 163 -4.32 -4.39 -6.78
C VAL A 163 -4.00 -5.46 -7.82
N SER A 164 -4.27 -6.73 -7.51
CA SER A 164 -3.97 -7.87 -8.37
C SER A 164 -5.08 -8.92 -8.30
N TYR A 165 -5.16 -9.77 -9.31
CA TYR A 165 -6.09 -10.91 -9.33
C TYR A 165 -5.71 -11.94 -8.26
N ARG A 166 -4.42 -12.13 -8.00
CA ARG A 166 -3.92 -13.02 -6.95
C ARG A 166 -4.37 -12.56 -5.57
N GLN A 167 -4.25 -11.26 -5.28
CA GLN A 167 -4.79 -10.69 -4.04
C GLN A 167 -6.31 -10.85 -3.96
N LYS A 168 -7.05 -10.67 -5.07
CA LYS A 168 -8.50 -10.92 -5.11
C LYS A 168 -8.84 -12.34 -4.69
N LEU A 169 -8.14 -13.36 -5.19
CA LEU A 169 -8.40 -14.76 -4.82
C LEU A 169 -8.08 -15.04 -3.35
N ALA A 170 -6.97 -14.50 -2.84
CA ALA A 170 -6.61 -14.59 -1.42
C ALA A 170 -7.70 -13.95 -0.54
N THR A 171 -8.11 -12.73 -0.87
CA THR A 171 -9.17 -12.01 -0.12
C THR A 171 -10.53 -12.70 -0.21
N LEU A 172 -10.83 -13.37 -1.33
CA LEU A 172 -12.04 -14.19 -1.46
C LEU A 172 -12.03 -15.36 -0.45
N GLY A 173 -10.87 -16.02 -0.28
CA GLY A 173 -10.68 -17.04 0.76
C GLY A 173 -10.92 -16.49 2.15
N GLU A 174 -10.39 -15.31 2.45
CA GLU A 174 -10.59 -14.61 3.73
C GLU A 174 -12.08 -14.29 4.00
N LEU A 175 -12.83 -13.83 2.98
CA LEU A 175 -14.29 -13.62 3.08
C LEU A 175 -15.02 -14.92 3.45
N GLY A 176 -14.55 -16.06 2.95
CA GLY A 176 -15.09 -17.38 3.30
C GLY A 176 -14.90 -17.70 4.78
N THR A 177 -13.71 -17.46 5.32
CA THR A 177 -13.36 -17.77 6.72
C THR A 177 -14.12 -16.94 7.76
N ILE A 178 -14.61 -15.76 7.35
CA ILE A 178 -15.42 -14.89 8.24
C ILE A 178 -16.93 -14.95 7.95
N GLY A 179 -17.38 -15.94 7.17
CA GLY A 179 -18.81 -16.19 6.93
C GLY A 179 -19.49 -15.27 5.92
N ARG A 180 -18.74 -14.43 5.14
CA ARG A 180 -19.30 -13.55 4.13
C ARG A 180 -19.64 -14.25 2.81
N LEU A 181 -19.06 -15.44 2.54
CA LEU A 181 -19.50 -16.33 1.46
C LEU A 181 -20.64 -17.22 1.98
N ASN A 182 -21.84 -16.68 1.98
CA ASN A 182 -23.03 -17.33 2.51
C ASN A 182 -24.15 -17.40 1.47
N ARG A 183 -25.33 -17.93 1.83
CA ARG A 183 -26.48 -18.12 0.93
C ARG A 183 -27.00 -16.82 0.29
N PHE A 184 -26.81 -15.68 0.93
CA PHE A 184 -27.27 -14.38 0.41
C PHE A 184 -26.32 -13.80 -0.63
N THR A 185 -25.04 -14.19 -0.58
CA THR A 185 -23.96 -13.60 -1.38
C THR A 185 -23.51 -14.49 -2.54
N ILE A 186 -24.29 -15.53 -2.88
CA ILE A 186 -23.96 -16.38 -4.02
C ILE A 186 -23.89 -15.55 -5.30
N LYS A 187 -22.80 -15.69 -6.05
CA LYS A 187 -22.47 -14.89 -7.27
C LYS A 187 -22.33 -13.38 -7.03
N TYR A 188 -22.35 -12.88 -5.79
CA TYR A 188 -22.12 -11.47 -5.54
C TYR A 188 -20.66 -11.10 -5.78
N PRO A 189 -20.39 -10.08 -6.61
CA PRO A 189 -19.01 -9.73 -7.00
C PRO A 189 -18.36 -8.83 -5.93
N PHE A 190 -18.04 -9.40 -4.77
CA PHE A 190 -17.44 -8.64 -3.66
C PHE A 190 -16.20 -7.84 -4.07
N ILE A 191 -15.34 -8.41 -4.92
CA ILE A 191 -13.98 -7.90 -5.13
C ILE A 191 -13.76 -7.56 -6.59
N SER A 192 -13.29 -6.34 -6.83
CA SER A 192 -12.80 -5.86 -8.12
C SER A 192 -11.28 -5.67 -8.08
N VAL A 193 -10.61 -5.92 -9.20
CA VAL A 193 -9.19 -5.57 -9.34
C VAL A 193 -9.09 -4.14 -9.86
N ILE A 194 -8.36 -3.32 -9.12
CA ILE A 194 -7.99 -1.94 -9.49
C ILE A 194 -6.47 -1.85 -9.34
N PRO A 195 -5.70 -2.02 -10.40
CA PRO A 195 -4.23 -1.97 -10.33
C PRO A 195 -3.73 -0.58 -9.93
N SER A 196 -2.45 -0.47 -9.60
CA SER A 196 -1.83 0.83 -9.32
C SER A 196 -1.74 1.66 -10.59
N ALA A 197 -2.42 2.79 -10.60
CA ALA A 197 -2.34 3.73 -11.71
C ALA A 197 -1.00 4.47 -11.73
N ALA A 198 -0.65 5.04 -12.86
CA ALA A 198 0.44 6.00 -12.99
C ALA A 198 -0.05 7.41 -12.63
N SER A 199 0.79 8.19 -11.95
CA SER A 199 0.50 9.60 -11.72
C SER A 199 0.50 10.40 -13.01
N GLU A 200 -0.45 11.32 -13.13
CA GLU A 200 -0.59 12.18 -14.30
C GLU A 200 0.66 13.04 -14.54
N GLU A 201 1.32 13.49 -13.48
CA GLU A 201 2.55 14.30 -13.55
C GLU A 201 3.67 13.57 -14.29
N TYR A 202 3.80 12.26 -14.14
CA TYR A 202 4.80 11.48 -14.88
C TYR A 202 4.39 11.26 -16.34
N LEU A 203 3.09 11.08 -16.62
CA LEU A 203 2.58 10.99 -18.00
C LEU A 203 2.79 12.29 -18.79
N GLN A 204 2.74 13.44 -18.10
CA GLN A 204 2.90 14.77 -18.69
C GLN A 204 4.37 15.19 -18.86
N LEU A 205 5.34 14.42 -18.32
CA LEU A 205 6.73 14.75 -18.50
C LEU A 205 7.11 14.82 -19.99
N PRO A 206 7.85 15.88 -20.42
CA PRO A 206 8.29 15.99 -21.80
C PRO A 206 9.26 14.87 -22.15
N ASN A 207 9.12 14.32 -23.34
CA ASN A 207 10.01 13.27 -23.87
C ASN A 207 11.24 13.88 -24.58
N THR A 208 11.80 14.96 -24.03
CA THR A 208 12.82 15.78 -24.67
C THR A 208 14.10 15.85 -23.84
N GLY A 209 14.93 14.78 -23.92
CA GLY A 209 16.27 14.81 -23.34
C GLY A 209 16.32 14.93 -21.81
N TYR A 210 17.52 15.14 -21.29
CA TYR A 210 17.77 15.29 -19.86
C TYR A 210 17.38 16.69 -19.35
N SER A 211 16.96 16.78 -18.09
CA SER A 211 16.68 18.08 -17.45
C SER A 211 17.93 18.84 -17.05
N HIS A 212 19.03 18.13 -16.85
CA HIS A 212 20.33 18.66 -16.35
C HIS A 212 20.22 19.28 -14.94
N GLU A 213 19.22 18.94 -14.16
CA GLU A 213 19.13 19.37 -12.77
C GLU A 213 20.12 18.59 -11.89
N PHE A 214 20.29 17.30 -12.16
CA PHE A 214 21.19 16.39 -11.45
C PHE A 214 22.36 15.95 -12.33
N ARG A 215 22.10 15.65 -13.60
CA ARG A 215 23.11 15.21 -14.56
C ARG A 215 24.12 16.35 -14.86
N GLY A 216 25.39 16.07 -14.65
CA GLY A 216 26.49 17.05 -14.75
C GLY A 216 26.76 17.82 -13.45
N LYS A 217 25.91 17.63 -12.41
CA LYS A 217 26.11 18.23 -11.08
C LYS A 217 26.31 17.15 -10.01
N LEU A 218 25.37 16.19 -9.92
CA LEU A 218 25.42 15.09 -8.95
C LEU A 218 26.26 13.91 -9.47
N PHE A 219 26.14 13.62 -10.74
CA PHE A 219 26.91 12.58 -11.45
C PHE A 219 27.35 13.09 -12.83
N PRO A 220 28.40 12.50 -13.45
CA PRO A 220 28.94 12.98 -14.73
C PRO A 220 27.91 13.03 -15.85
N VAL A 221 28.09 13.94 -16.81
CA VAL A 221 27.18 14.08 -17.98
C VAL A 221 27.09 12.78 -18.78
N ASN A 222 28.21 12.04 -18.92
CA ASN A 222 28.31 10.77 -19.64
C ASN A 222 28.00 9.53 -18.77
N ALA A 223 27.57 9.71 -17.54
CA ALA A 223 27.17 8.59 -16.66
C ALA A 223 25.97 7.84 -17.22
N PHE A 224 25.92 6.54 -16.98
CA PHE A 224 24.72 5.72 -17.08
C PHE A 224 24.08 5.67 -15.69
N ALA A 225 23.09 6.52 -15.48
CA ALA A 225 22.48 6.74 -14.18
C ALA A 225 21.31 5.76 -13.96
N LEU A 226 21.46 4.90 -12.94
CA LEU A 226 20.45 3.99 -12.45
C LEU A 226 19.64 4.68 -11.35
N LEU A 227 18.32 4.56 -11.36
CA LEU A 227 17.45 5.18 -10.37
C LEU A 227 16.73 4.13 -9.51
N TRP A 228 16.95 4.18 -8.21
CA TRP A 228 16.02 3.62 -7.22
C TRP A 228 15.15 4.75 -6.68
N SER A 229 13.83 4.66 -6.85
CA SER A 229 12.90 5.70 -6.41
C SER A 229 11.98 5.21 -5.30
N GLY A 230 11.99 5.92 -4.17
CA GLY A 230 11.16 5.63 -2.99
C GLY A 230 11.81 4.75 -1.94
N GLY A 231 11.04 4.34 -0.95
CA GLY A 231 11.54 3.55 0.17
C GLY A 231 11.94 2.13 -0.19
N PHE A 232 12.82 1.57 0.65
CA PHE A 232 13.13 0.14 0.66
C PHE A 232 12.16 -0.55 1.60
N ASN A 233 11.32 -1.39 1.04
CA ASN A 233 10.33 -2.15 1.81
C ASN A 233 10.87 -3.52 2.21
N THR A 234 10.22 -4.16 3.15
CA THR A 234 10.56 -5.48 3.71
C THR A 234 10.66 -6.59 2.65
N TRP A 235 10.03 -6.44 1.53
CA TRP A 235 10.08 -7.38 0.39
C TRP A 235 11.14 -7.04 -0.66
N THR A 236 11.87 -5.93 -0.50
CA THR A 236 13.03 -5.63 -1.35
C THR A 236 14.17 -6.61 -1.04
N ASP A 237 14.89 -7.09 -2.05
CA ASP A 237 16.08 -7.90 -1.87
C ASP A 237 17.36 -7.04 -1.96
N PRO A 238 17.84 -6.49 -0.82
CA PRO A 238 18.96 -5.56 -0.81
C PRO A 238 20.30 -6.25 -1.12
N VAL A 239 20.41 -7.53 -0.81
CA VAL A 239 21.67 -8.30 -0.99
C VAL A 239 21.88 -8.60 -2.47
N THR A 240 20.87 -9.15 -3.15
CA THR A 240 20.92 -9.41 -4.59
C THR A 240 21.13 -8.09 -5.37
N LEU A 241 20.46 -7.01 -4.97
CA LEU A 241 20.61 -5.71 -5.62
C LEU A 241 22.03 -5.18 -5.51
N ALA A 242 22.63 -5.19 -4.32
CA ALA A 242 23.98 -4.71 -4.10
C ALA A 242 25.03 -5.56 -4.85
N ALA A 243 24.89 -6.90 -4.82
CA ALA A 243 25.78 -7.79 -5.54
C ALA A 243 25.72 -7.58 -7.06
N ALA A 244 24.53 -7.43 -7.63
CA ALA A 244 24.34 -7.20 -9.07
C ALA A 244 24.89 -5.84 -9.50
N LEU A 245 24.68 -4.78 -8.70
CA LEU A 245 25.26 -3.46 -8.93
C LEU A 245 26.78 -3.50 -8.91
N SER A 246 27.37 -4.22 -7.95
CA SER A 246 28.82 -4.41 -7.85
C SER A 246 29.40 -5.02 -9.14
N LEU A 247 28.81 -6.14 -9.62
CA LEU A 247 29.24 -6.80 -10.85
C LEU A 247 29.12 -5.89 -12.09
N ALA A 248 28.06 -5.09 -12.18
CA ALA A 248 27.88 -4.17 -13.30
C ALA A 248 28.86 -2.98 -13.23
N MET A 249 29.07 -2.40 -12.03
CA MET A 249 30.00 -1.27 -11.82
C MET A 249 31.47 -1.65 -12.00
N GLU A 250 31.83 -2.91 -11.70
CA GLU A 250 33.15 -3.43 -11.97
C GLU A 250 33.49 -3.45 -13.49
N GLN A 251 32.48 -3.78 -14.32
CA GLN A 251 32.64 -3.88 -15.77
C GLN A 251 32.54 -2.54 -16.50
N ASP A 252 31.83 -1.53 -15.96
CA ASP A 252 31.65 -0.23 -16.60
C ASP A 252 31.77 0.92 -15.58
N PRO A 253 32.82 1.75 -15.65
CA PRO A 253 33.06 2.86 -14.73
C PRO A 253 32.05 4.01 -14.86
N HIS A 254 31.24 4.04 -15.91
CA HIS A 254 30.23 5.07 -16.10
C HIS A 254 28.89 4.76 -15.42
N ILE A 255 28.73 3.57 -14.81
CA ILE A 255 27.51 3.23 -14.08
C ILE A 255 27.50 3.94 -12.74
N HIS A 256 26.47 4.73 -12.50
CA HIS A 256 26.19 5.45 -11.25
C HIS A 256 24.80 5.05 -10.74
N LEU A 257 24.66 4.90 -9.43
CA LEU A 257 23.39 4.67 -8.76
C LEU A 257 22.90 5.95 -8.08
N VAL A 258 21.66 6.30 -8.29
CA VAL A 258 20.96 7.37 -7.57
C VAL A 258 19.79 6.78 -6.81
N VAL A 259 19.73 7.03 -5.51
CA VAL A 259 18.69 6.52 -4.61
C VAL A 259 17.94 7.71 -4.02
N THR A 260 16.63 7.76 -4.23
CA THR A 260 15.75 8.65 -3.48
C THR A 260 14.92 7.84 -2.48
N GLY A 261 14.43 8.46 -1.40
CA GLY A 261 13.74 7.78 -0.32
C GLY A 261 14.70 7.05 0.61
N GLY A 262 14.65 5.73 0.65
CA GLY A 262 15.48 4.90 1.53
C GLY A 262 14.69 4.38 2.73
N VAL A 263 15.01 4.84 3.95
CA VAL A 263 14.29 4.47 5.18
C VAL A 263 12.83 4.97 5.13
N ILE A 264 11.88 4.09 5.49
CA ILE A 264 10.47 4.44 5.68
C ILE A 264 10.18 4.41 7.18
N LYS A 265 10.22 5.58 7.81
CA LYS A 265 10.06 5.72 9.25
C LYS A 265 8.72 5.13 9.73
N GLY A 266 8.79 4.28 10.75
CA GLY A 266 7.63 3.58 11.31
C GLY A 266 7.10 2.43 10.45
N HIS A 267 7.73 2.15 9.29
CA HIS A 267 7.33 1.06 8.40
C HIS A 267 8.47 0.07 8.14
N ASP A 268 9.58 0.54 7.56
CA ASP A 268 10.80 -0.24 7.38
C ASP A 268 12.04 0.65 7.52
N GLU A 269 12.79 0.45 8.59
CA GLU A 269 14.01 1.21 8.90
C GLU A 269 15.29 0.39 8.71
N GLN A 270 15.17 -0.89 8.36
CA GLN A 270 16.29 -1.83 8.33
C GLN A 270 16.75 -2.17 6.91
N THR A 271 15.85 -2.36 5.97
CA THR A 271 16.16 -2.87 4.62
C THR A 271 17.08 -1.92 3.85
N PHE A 272 16.85 -0.61 3.92
CA PHE A 272 17.75 0.38 3.32
C PHE A 272 19.13 0.39 3.98
N VAL A 273 19.19 0.30 5.31
CA VAL A 273 20.46 0.26 6.06
C VAL A 273 21.28 -0.97 5.68
N GLN A 274 20.62 -2.11 5.50
CA GLN A 274 21.25 -3.32 4.99
C GLN A 274 21.82 -3.09 3.58
N PHE A 275 21.03 -2.56 2.66
CA PHE A 275 21.47 -2.23 1.31
C PHE A 275 22.71 -1.31 1.30
N ALA A 276 22.66 -0.22 2.07
CA ALA A 276 23.78 0.73 2.15
C ALA A 276 25.07 0.07 2.65
N ARG A 277 24.97 -0.80 3.68
CA ARG A 277 26.12 -1.57 4.17
C ARG A 277 26.70 -2.52 3.13
N GLU A 278 25.83 -3.22 2.38
CA GLU A 278 26.32 -4.09 1.30
C GLU A 278 27.01 -3.28 0.21
N MET A 279 26.48 -2.12 -0.17
CA MET A 279 27.12 -1.24 -1.15
C MET A 279 28.47 -0.68 -0.68
N GLU A 280 28.61 -0.30 0.59
CA GLU A 280 29.90 0.12 1.16
C GLU A 280 30.99 -0.95 1.01
N ARG A 281 30.63 -2.23 1.19
CA ARG A 281 31.56 -3.36 1.07
C ARG A 281 32.06 -3.60 -0.36
N THR A 282 31.32 -3.09 -1.36
CA THR A 282 31.71 -3.25 -2.77
C THR A 282 32.88 -2.34 -3.21
N GLY A 283 33.14 -1.27 -2.47
CA GLY A 283 34.14 -0.25 -2.82
C GLY A 283 33.67 0.76 -3.88
N PHE A 284 32.41 0.71 -4.31
CA PHE A 284 31.85 1.62 -5.33
C PHE A 284 31.02 2.76 -4.74
N GLY A 285 31.23 3.11 -3.48
CA GLY A 285 30.47 4.13 -2.77
C GLY A 285 30.52 5.52 -3.41
N ASP A 286 31.60 5.89 -4.07
CA ASP A 286 31.78 7.15 -4.81
C ASP A 286 30.84 7.31 -6.02
N ARG A 287 30.28 6.19 -6.51
CA ARG A 287 29.30 6.15 -7.60
C ARG A 287 27.86 5.93 -7.13
N CYS A 288 27.63 5.95 -5.82
CA CYS A 288 26.32 5.81 -5.19
C CYS A 288 25.89 7.13 -4.56
N HIS A 289 24.77 7.69 -5.03
CA HIS A 289 24.26 8.99 -4.61
C HIS A 289 22.97 8.82 -3.83
N TYR A 290 23.02 9.01 -2.50
CA TYR A 290 21.88 8.87 -1.60
C TYR A 290 21.26 10.25 -1.31
N LEU A 291 20.09 10.53 -1.86
CA LEU A 291 19.42 11.83 -1.75
C LEU A 291 18.41 11.90 -0.59
N GLY A 292 18.05 10.76 0.00
CA GLY A 292 16.93 10.71 0.90
C GLY A 292 15.60 11.07 0.21
N TRP A 293 14.62 11.48 0.99
CA TRP A 293 13.33 11.95 0.45
C TRP A 293 13.50 13.37 -0.09
N ILE A 294 13.12 13.57 -1.35
CA ILE A 294 13.25 14.85 -2.06
C ILE A 294 11.88 15.39 -2.49
N GLU A 295 11.82 16.69 -2.73
CA GLU A 295 10.61 17.37 -3.20
C GLU A 295 10.11 16.79 -4.52
N GLY A 296 8.77 16.71 -4.68
CA GLY A 296 8.14 16.13 -5.87
C GLY A 296 8.59 16.76 -7.17
N ALA A 297 8.79 18.10 -7.21
CA ALA A 297 9.28 18.79 -8.38
C ALA A 297 10.69 18.35 -8.78
N LYS A 298 11.59 18.13 -7.81
CA LYS A 298 12.93 17.61 -8.02
C LYS A 298 12.92 16.14 -8.45
N LEU A 299 12.00 15.35 -7.87
CA LEU A 299 11.83 13.94 -8.23
C LEU A 299 11.49 13.78 -9.71
N LEU A 300 10.58 14.60 -10.26
CA LEU A 300 10.24 14.58 -11.68
C LEU A 300 11.46 14.89 -12.57
N LYS A 301 12.32 15.84 -12.18
CA LYS A 301 13.58 16.15 -12.89
C LYS A 301 14.58 15.01 -12.81
N LEU A 302 14.65 14.32 -11.66
CA LEU A 302 15.53 13.17 -11.51
C LEU A 302 15.14 12.01 -12.44
N TYR A 303 13.84 11.76 -12.63
CA TYR A 303 13.36 10.75 -13.58
C TYR A 303 13.79 11.06 -15.02
N GLN A 304 13.85 12.35 -15.40
CA GLN A 304 14.37 12.78 -16.71
C GLN A 304 15.88 12.63 -16.83
N ASP A 305 16.63 12.73 -15.72
CA ASP A 305 18.10 12.71 -15.72
C ASP A 305 18.71 11.32 -15.62
N CYS A 306 17.89 10.29 -15.28
CA CYS A 306 18.33 8.90 -15.18
C CYS A 306 18.06 8.10 -16.46
N ASP A 307 18.79 7.00 -16.64
CA ASP A 307 18.76 6.16 -17.85
C ASP A 307 17.98 4.85 -17.68
N LEU A 308 17.91 4.32 -16.44
CA LEU A 308 17.25 3.06 -16.13
C LEU A 308 16.70 3.07 -14.70
N GLY A 309 15.43 2.80 -14.54
CA GLY A 309 14.79 2.64 -13.25
C GLY A 309 14.91 1.20 -12.72
N LEU A 310 15.15 1.05 -11.43
CA LEU A 310 15.35 -0.24 -10.78
C LEU A 310 14.21 -0.58 -9.81
N SER A 311 13.77 -1.85 -9.84
CA SER A 311 12.92 -2.44 -8.81
C SER A 311 13.28 -3.91 -8.65
N LEU A 312 13.74 -4.31 -7.48
CA LEU A 312 14.16 -5.68 -7.21
C LEU A 312 13.53 -6.15 -5.91
N ASP A 313 12.68 -7.17 -6.03
CA ASP A 313 11.94 -7.74 -4.93
C ASP A 313 12.34 -9.20 -4.69
N ALA A 314 12.35 -9.61 -3.42
CA ALA A 314 12.43 -10.99 -3.02
C ALA A 314 11.11 -11.72 -3.32
N LEU A 315 11.16 -13.03 -3.52
CA LEU A 315 9.97 -13.86 -3.70
C LEU A 315 9.35 -14.19 -2.35
N VAL A 316 8.42 -13.34 -1.90
CA VAL A 316 7.62 -13.52 -0.69
C VAL A 316 6.13 -13.36 -1.03
N TYR A 317 5.21 -13.74 -0.13
CA TYR A 317 3.78 -13.64 -0.43
C TYR A 317 3.33 -12.19 -0.70
N GLU A 318 3.91 -11.20 -0.01
CA GLU A 318 3.63 -9.80 -0.33
C GLU A 318 3.96 -9.47 -1.79
N SER A 319 5.13 -9.92 -2.29
CA SER A 319 5.51 -9.71 -3.69
C SER A 319 4.58 -10.43 -4.66
N VAL A 320 4.06 -11.60 -4.30
CA VAL A 320 3.11 -12.34 -5.16
C VAL A 320 1.77 -11.60 -5.31
N PHE A 321 1.29 -10.96 -4.24
CA PHE A 321 -0.02 -10.30 -4.21
C PHE A 321 0.05 -8.80 -4.52
N GLY A 322 1.20 -8.17 -4.26
CA GLY A 322 1.36 -6.73 -4.22
C GLY A 322 1.41 -6.05 -5.60
N ALA A 323 1.49 -4.72 -5.54
CA ALA A 323 1.71 -3.86 -6.69
C ALA A 323 2.97 -3.02 -6.50
N ARG A 324 3.47 -2.46 -7.62
CA ARG A 324 4.69 -1.67 -7.64
C ARG A 324 4.45 -0.34 -8.36
N THR A 325 3.86 0.62 -7.63
CA THR A 325 3.55 1.97 -8.16
C THR A 325 4.78 2.67 -8.74
N ARG A 326 5.99 2.40 -8.22
CA ARG A 326 7.22 2.95 -8.80
C ARG A 326 7.44 2.53 -10.24
N LEU A 327 7.08 1.29 -10.61
CA LEU A 327 7.20 0.80 -11.97
C LEU A 327 6.24 1.52 -12.92
N THR A 328 4.96 1.67 -12.53
CA THR A 328 3.98 2.40 -13.34
C THR A 328 4.39 3.86 -13.55
N ASN A 329 4.94 4.52 -12.53
CA ASN A 329 5.43 5.90 -12.62
C ASN A 329 6.69 6.01 -13.49
N MET A 330 7.65 5.08 -13.37
CA MET A 330 8.86 5.05 -14.23
C MET A 330 8.47 4.84 -15.70
N MET A 331 7.61 3.89 -15.99
CA MET A 331 7.10 3.64 -17.34
C MET A 331 6.34 4.84 -17.89
N ALA A 332 5.50 5.49 -17.08
CA ALA A 332 4.78 6.72 -17.46
C ALA A 332 5.72 7.87 -17.80
N ALA A 333 6.79 8.03 -17.03
CA ALA A 333 7.83 9.03 -17.28
C ALA A 333 8.66 8.74 -18.54
N GLY A 334 8.53 7.56 -19.15
CA GLY A 334 9.38 7.13 -20.26
C GLY A 334 10.78 6.69 -19.79
N LEU A 335 10.96 6.38 -18.50
CA LEU A 335 12.17 5.78 -17.97
C LEU A 335 12.06 4.25 -18.11
N PRO A 336 12.96 3.59 -18.88
CA PRO A 336 12.99 2.14 -18.97
C PRO A 336 13.17 1.51 -17.60
N VAL A 337 12.56 0.38 -17.34
CA VAL A 337 12.64 -0.30 -16.05
C VAL A 337 13.39 -1.63 -16.14
N LEU A 338 14.08 -1.98 -15.05
CA LEU A 338 14.63 -3.31 -14.79
C LEU A 338 14.03 -3.82 -13.49
N THR A 339 13.39 -5.00 -13.55
CA THR A 339 12.66 -5.55 -12.41
C THR A 339 12.77 -7.07 -12.32
N THR A 340 12.57 -7.62 -11.12
CA THR A 340 12.34 -9.06 -10.92
C THR A 340 10.90 -9.44 -11.24
N VAL A 341 10.68 -10.65 -11.80
CA VAL A 341 9.35 -11.15 -12.13
C VAL A 341 8.75 -11.89 -10.93
N CYS A 342 7.88 -11.24 -10.18
CA CYS A 342 7.21 -11.81 -9.01
C CYS A 342 5.79 -11.28 -8.78
N THR A 343 5.46 -10.08 -9.24
CA THR A 343 4.11 -9.49 -9.15
C THR A 343 3.38 -9.58 -10.49
N GLU A 344 2.04 -9.44 -10.53
CA GLU A 344 1.30 -9.43 -11.80
C GLU A 344 1.78 -8.32 -12.75
N ILE A 345 2.08 -7.12 -12.24
CA ILE A 345 2.60 -6.04 -13.08
C ILE A 345 3.97 -6.38 -13.68
N THR A 346 4.83 -7.12 -12.96
CA THR A 346 6.14 -7.52 -13.50
C THR A 346 6.05 -8.66 -14.51
N GLU A 347 5.04 -9.53 -14.42
CA GLU A 347 4.70 -10.50 -15.46
C GLU A 347 4.19 -9.80 -16.71
N GLU A 348 3.32 -8.80 -16.56
CA GLU A 348 2.81 -7.98 -17.67
C GLU A 348 3.95 -7.20 -18.35
N ILE A 349 4.92 -6.67 -17.56
CA ILE A 349 6.14 -6.06 -18.11
C ILE A 349 6.94 -7.07 -18.94
N ALA A 350 7.07 -8.31 -18.50
CA ALA A 350 7.78 -9.36 -19.23
C ALA A 350 7.02 -9.76 -20.50
N GLU A 351 5.72 -10.04 -20.42
CA GLU A 351 4.86 -10.47 -21.52
C GLU A 351 4.83 -9.46 -22.66
N HIS A 352 4.64 -8.18 -22.31
CA HIS A 352 4.55 -7.10 -23.29
C HIS A 352 5.89 -6.41 -23.59
N ARG A 353 7.00 -6.91 -23.05
CA ARG A 353 8.37 -6.37 -23.24
C ARG A 353 8.46 -4.89 -22.91
N LEU A 354 7.86 -4.50 -21.79
CA LEU A 354 7.81 -3.09 -21.33
C LEU A 354 9.04 -2.68 -20.51
N GLY A 355 9.95 -3.60 -20.23
CA GLY A 355 11.15 -3.42 -19.44
C GLY A 355 12.12 -4.58 -19.60
N TYR A 356 13.23 -4.50 -18.88
CA TYR A 356 14.14 -5.62 -18.67
C TYR A 356 13.65 -6.40 -17.46
N THR A 357 13.63 -7.72 -17.57
CA THR A 357 13.08 -8.60 -16.52
C THR A 357 14.03 -9.74 -16.22
N VAL A 358 14.16 -10.09 -14.93
CA VAL A 358 15.01 -11.17 -14.42
C VAL A 358 14.27 -11.98 -13.36
N ALA A 359 14.77 -13.18 -13.08
CA ALA A 359 14.24 -13.98 -11.98
C ALA A 359 14.63 -13.39 -10.60
N PRO A 360 13.82 -13.54 -9.54
CA PRO A 360 14.23 -13.19 -8.17
C PRO A 360 15.50 -13.93 -7.76
N GLY A 361 16.44 -13.22 -7.12
CA GLY A 361 17.72 -13.77 -6.68
C GLY A 361 18.78 -13.96 -7.77
N ASP A 362 18.47 -13.64 -9.03
CA ASP A 362 19.43 -13.78 -10.14
C ASP A 362 20.37 -12.58 -10.24
N VAL A 363 21.45 -12.63 -9.45
CA VAL A 363 22.49 -11.57 -9.40
C VAL A 363 23.12 -11.31 -10.78
N HIS A 364 23.50 -12.39 -11.49
CA HIS A 364 24.17 -12.26 -12.78
C HIS A 364 23.23 -11.75 -13.86
N GLY A 365 22.01 -12.30 -13.94
CA GLY A 365 20.99 -11.83 -14.88
C GLY A 365 20.66 -10.35 -14.69
N TYR A 366 20.62 -9.86 -13.43
CA TYR A 366 20.36 -8.47 -13.13
C TYR A 366 21.54 -7.57 -13.57
N ALA A 367 22.80 -7.97 -13.29
CA ALA A 367 23.99 -7.26 -13.77
C ALA A 367 24.06 -7.21 -15.30
N ASP A 368 23.83 -8.34 -15.97
CA ASP A 368 23.83 -8.44 -17.44
C ASP A 368 22.74 -7.56 -18.06
N ALA A 369 21.55 -7.49 -17.44
CA ALA A 369 20.48 -6.60 -17.89
C ALA A 369 20.86 -5.12 -17.79
N ILE A 370 21.53 -4.69 -16.71
CA ILE A 370 22.09 -3.33 -16.59
C ILE A 370 23.07 -3.04 -17.72
N LEU A 371 24.03 -3.95 -17.95
CA LEU A 371 25.05 -3.79 -18.99
C LEU A 371 24.45 -3.81 -20.39
N ARG A 372 23.45 -4.66 -20.63
CA ARG A 372 22.68 -4.69 -21.91
C ARG A 372 21.97 -3.36 -22.15
N ALA A 373 21.28 -2.83 -21.13
CA ALA A 373 20.60 -1.55 -21.22
C ALA A 373 21.59 -0.41 -21.51
N ARG A 374 22.78 -0.44 -20.90
CA ARG A 374 23.86 0.53 -21.12
C ARG A 374 24.39 0.48 -22.55
N ARG A 375 24.66 -0.73 -23.07
CA ARG A 375 25.28 -0.95 -24.40
C ARG A 375 24.31 -0.73 -25.56
N ASN A 376 22.98 -0.80 -25.35
CA ASN A 376 21.95 -0.76 -26.39
C ASN A 376 20.97 0.42 -26.23
N PRO A 377 21.42 1.66 -26.50
CA PRO A 377 20.57 2.85 -26.31
C PRO A 377 19.34 2.87 -27.25
N ALA A 378 19.39 2.21 -28.41
CA ALA A 378 18.25 2.11 -29.33
C ALA A 378 17.15 1.23 -28.73
N GLU A 379 17.50 0.01 -28.27
CA GLU A 379 16.58 -0.92 -27.59
C GLU A 379 15.96 -0.26 -26.35
N ARG A 380 16.78 0.45 -25.55
CA ARG A 380 16.31 1.16 -24.36
C ARG A 380 15.24 2.21 -24.70
N ARG A 381 15.44 3.00 -25.79
CA ARG A 381 14.44 3.97 -26.26
C ARG A 381 13.15 3.32 -26.76
N GLU A 382 13.24 2.20 -27.47
CA GLU A 382 12.06 1.46 -27.95
C GLU A 382 11.26 0.89 -26.78
N ILE A 383 11.92 0.30 -25.77
CA ILE A 383 11.29 -0.18 -24.55
C ILE A 383 10.58 0.98 -23.83
N ALA A 384 11.25 2.11 -23.63
CA ALA A 384 10.69 3.28 -22.97
C ALA A 384 9.43 3.81 -23.67
N ALA A 385 9.49 3.94 -25.00
CA ALA A 385 8.34 4.43 -25.77
C ALA A 385 7.15 3.48 -25.70
N ARG A 386 7.40 2.17 -25.82
CA ARG A 386 6.37 1.13 -25.70
C ARG A 386 5.75 1.12 -24.31
N ALA A 387 6.58 1.14 -23.26
CA ALA A 387 6.13 1.15 -21.87
C ALA A 387 5.28 2.39 -21.53
N ARG A 388 5.72 3.57 -21.97
CA ARG A 388 4.95 4.81 -21.79
C ARG A 388 3.60 4.78 -22.47
N SER A 389 3.55 4.32 -23.74
CA SER A 389 2.29 4.20 -24.49
C SER A 389 1.35 3.20 -23.83
N TYR A 390 1.87 2.06 -23.38
CA TYR A 390 1.11 1.04 -22.68
C TYR A 390 0.54 1.59 -21.37
N THR A 391 1.37 2.25 -20.57
CA THR A 391 0.97 2.84 -19.28
C THR A 391 -0.11 3.90 -19.46
N ALA A 392 0.03 4.81 -20.40
CA ALA A 392 -0.97 5.83 -20.68
C ALA A 392 -2.34 5.22 -21.05
N LYS A 393 -2.35 4.08 -21.74
CA LYS A 393 -3.58 3.41 -22.16
C LYS A 393 -4.22 2.57 -21.05
N HIS A 394 -3.41 1.87 -20.23
CA HIS A 394 -3.93 0.84 -19.33
C HIS A 394 -3.86 1.22 -17.84
N PHE A 395 -3.02 2.20 -17.48
CA PHE A 395 -2.79 2.59 -16.09
C PHE A 395 -3.11 4.05 -15.80
N SER A 396 -3.97 4.71 -16.62
CA SER A 396 -4.52 6.03 -16.27
C SER A 396 -5.52 5.92 -15.10
N TYR A 397 -5.78 7.02 -14.43
CA TYR A 397 -6.68 7.05 -13.27
C TYR A 397 -8.08 6.55 -13.60
N GLY A 398 -8.71 7.07 -14.67
CA GLY A 398 -10.06 6.68 -15.06
C GLY A 398 -10.14 5.23 -15.55
N GLU A 399 -9.13 4.76 -16.30
CA GLU A 399 -9.11 3.38 -16.82
C GLU A 399 -9.07 2.35 -15.69
N THR A 400 -8.14 2.52 -14.75
CA THR A 400 -7.97 1.59 -13.64
C THR A 400 -9.14 1.63 -12.65
N ALA A 401 -9.73 2.81 -12.42
CA ALA A 401 -10.86 2.99 -11.51
C ALA A 401 -12.23 2.56 -12.08
N ARG A 402 -12.33 2.16 -13.35
CA ARG A 402 -13.61 1.74 -13.99
C ARG A 402 -14.49 0.82 -13.13
N PRO A 403 -13.98 -0.18 -12.41
CA PRO A 403 -14.82 -1.04 -11.58
C PRO A 403 -15.53 -0.29 -10.46
N LEU A 404 -14.86 0.67 -9.84
CA LEU A 404 -15.44 1.55 -8.81
C LEU A 404 -16.48 2.48 -9.45
N LEU A 405 -16.12 3.17 -10.54
CA LEU A 405 -17.01 4.08 -11.25
C LEU A 405 -18.28 3.37 -11.75
N SER A 406 -18.14 2.12 -12.21
CA SER A 406 -19.29 1.30 -12.59
C SER A 406 -20.22 0.99 -11.41
N TRP A 407 -19.69 0.63 -10.25
CA TRP A 407 -20.50 0.36 -9.06
C TRP A 407 -21.21 1.62 -8.55
N LEU A 408 -20.57 2.76 -8.63
CA LEU A 408 -21.11 4.05 -8.16
C LEU A 408 -22.29 4.59 -8.97
N ARG A 409 -22.58 4.01 -10.14
CA ARG A 409 -23.82 4.31 -10.88
C ARG A 409 -25.07 3.85 -10.14
N SER A 410 -24.96 2.79 -9.31
CA SER A 410 -26.03 2.29 -8.44
C SER A 410 -25.41 1.63 -7.21
N PRO A 411 -24.86 2.44 -6.28
CA PRO A 411 -24.23 1.91 -5.08
C PRO A 411 -25.27 1.20 -4.21
N SER A 412 -24.91 0.06 -3.66
CA SER A 412 -25.82 -0.74 -2.86
C SER A 412 -25.07 -1.52 -1.79
N LEU A 413 -25.77 -1.83 -0.70
CA LEU A 413 -25.29 -2.80 0.28
C LEU A 413 -25.07 -4.17 -0.38
N ALA A 414 -24.11 -4.92 0.13
CA ALA A 414 -23.98 -6.33 -0.19
C ALA A 414 -25.26 -7.07 0.25
N PRO A 415 -25.69 -8.16 -0.47
CA PRO A 415 -26.98 -8.80 -0.19
C PRO A 415 -27.14 -9.28 1.25
N ASP A 416 -26.07 -9.75 1.89
CA ASP A 416 -26.06 -10.11 3.29
C ASP A 416 -26.23 -8.89 4.21
N ASN A 417 -25.58 -7.76 3.91
CA ASN A 417 -25.75 -6.51 4.66
C ASN A 417 -27.15 -5.92 4.47
N ALA A 418 -27.72 -5.97 3.26
CA ALA A 418 -29.10 -5.57 3.02
C ALA A 418 -30.09 -6.43 3.83
N HIS A 419 -29.83 -7.74 3.94
CA HIS A 419 -30.64 -8.63 4.78
C HIS A 419 -30.47 -8.31 6.28
N LYS A 420 -29.27 -7.96 6.75
CA LYS A 420 -29.01 -7.47 8.11
C LYS A 420 -29.83 -6.23 8.42
N GLN A 421 -29.82 -5.24 7.52
CA GLN A 421 -30.57 -3.99 7.68
C GLN A 421 -32.06 -4.26 7.83
N ALA A 422 -32.62 -5.09 6.98
CA ALA A 422 -34.05 -5.46 7.04
C ALA A 422 -34.43 -6.20 8.31
N ARG A 423 -33.55 -7.10 8.80
CA ARG A 423 -33.81 -7.95 9.98
C ARG A 423 -33.55 -7.23 11.31
N PHE A 424 -32.57 -6.32 11.35
CA PHE A 424 -32.10 -5.64 12.55
C PHE A 424 -32.16 -4.10 12.38
N PRO A 425 -33.36 -3.52 12.25
CA PRO A 425 -33.49 -2.09 11.93
C PRO A 425 -33.01 -1.15 13.05
N ARG A 426 -32.71 -1.67 14.24
CA ARG A 426 -32.17 -0.90 15.36
C ARG A 426 -30.64 -0.93 15.43
N ALA A 427 -29.97 -1.75 14.63
CA ALA A 427 -28.52 -1.75 14.56
C ALA A 427 -28.03 -0.48 13.87
N GLN A 428 -26.88 0.03 14.29
CA GLN A 428 -26.32 1.27 13.76
C GLN A 428 -25.59 1.05 12.44
N SER A 429 -25.04 -0.15 12.25
CA SER A 429 -24.31 -0.50 11.01
C SER A 429 -24.37 -2.01 10.74
N PRO A 430 -24.00 -2.47 9.53
CA PRO A 430 -23.82 -3.91 9.24
C PRO A 430 -22.82 -4.60 10.17
N ALA A 431 -21.88 -3.83 10.73
CA ALA A 431 -20.86 -4.35 11.62
C ALA A 431 -21.40 -4.78 13.00
N ASP A 432 -22.57 -4.32 13.39
CA ASP A 432 -23.14 -4.59 14.73
C ASP A 432 -23.86 -5.92 14.83
N VAL A 433 -24.12 -6.58 13.71
CA VAL A 433 -24.94 -7.80 13.66
C VAL A 433 -24.30 -8.91 12.82
N ALA A 434 -24.57 -10.16 13.22
CA ALA A 434 -24.16 -11.36 12.51
C ALA A 434 -25.36 -12.13 11.95
N LEU A 435 -25.17 -12.85 10.86
CA LEU A 435 -26.16 -13.73 10.23
C LEU A 435 -25.85 -15.21 10.42
N ASN A 436 -24.65 -15.55 10.84
CA ASN A 436 -24.18 -16.92 10.98
C ASN A 436 -23.10 -17.04 12.07
N PRO A 437 -22.82 -18.26 12.56
CA PRO A 437 -21.85 -18.46 13.66
C PRO A 437 -20.44 -17.97 13.36
N LEU A 438 -19.99 -18.00 12.11
CA LEU A 438 -18.66 -17.49 11.76
C LEU A 438 -18.57 -15.97 11.91
N GLU A 439 -19.63 -15.25 11.54
CA GLU A 439 -19.69 -13.79 11.77
C GLU A 439 -19.78 -13.48 13.28
N GLU A 440 -20.53 -14.29 14.07
CA GLU A 440 -20.60 -14.14 15.53
C GLU A 440 -19.23 -14.32 16.18
N GLU A 441 -18.50 -15.36 15.80
CA GLU A 441 -17.14 -15.62 16.26
C GLU A 441 -16.20 -14.47 15.87
N ALA A 442 -16.31 -13.96 14.62
CA ALA A 442 -15.56 -12.83 14.17
C ALA A 442 -15.79 -11.58 15.02
N MET A 443 -17.07 -11.30 15.37
CA MET A 443 -17.43 -10.17 16.22
C MET A 443 -16.91 -10.31 17.65
N LEU A 444 -16.98 -11.50 18.23
CA LEU A 444 -16.47 -11.77 19.58
C LEU A 444 -14.96 -11.52 19.65
N LEU A 445 -14.21 -12.01 18.66
CA LEU A 445 -12.76 -11.83 18.62
C LEU A 445 -12.32 -10.38 18.39
N GLU A 446 -13.18 -9.54 17.78
CA GLU A 446 -12.92 -8.11 17.61
C GLU A 446 -13.19 -7.31 18.91
N ARG A 447 -14.24 -7.64 19.64
CA ARG A 447 -14.66 -6.94 20.86
C ARG A 447 -13.77 -7.23 22.05
N HIS A 448 -13.23 -8.44 22.14
CA HIS A 448 -12.33 -8.80 23.21
C HIS A 448 -10.89 -8.45 22.83
N ASP A 449 -10.19 -7.80 23.74
CA ASP A 449 -8.73 -7.71 23.64
C ASP A 449 -8.16 -9.11 23.90
N VAL A 450 -8.05 -9.88 22.81
CA VAL A 450 -7.51 -11.25 22.87
C VAL A 450 -6.10 -11.23 23.46
N SER A 451 -5.33 -10.13 23.27
CA SER A 451 -4.03 -9.97 23.90
C SER A 451 -4.15 -9.92 25.42
N GLU A 452 -5.14 -9.20 25.93
CA GLU A 452 -5.44 -9.16 27.36
C GLU A 452 -5.93 -10.51 27.87
N LEU A 453 -6.84 -11.18 27.13
CA LEU A 453 -7.30 -12.52 27.47
C LEU A 453 -6.15 -13.53 27.46
N VAL A 454 -5.29 -13.50 26.44
CA VAL A 454 -4.10 -14.37 26.36
C VAL A 454 -3.13 -14.06 27.49
N ARG A 455 -2.95 -12.78 27.86
CA ARG A 455 -2.14 -12.38 29.01
C ARG A 455 -2.74 -12.93 30.29
N GLN A 456 -4.04 -12.78 30.51
CA GLN A 456 -4.74 -13.30 31.70
C GLN A 456 -4.66 -14.82 31.76
N VAL A 457 -4.82 -15.53 30.64
CA VAL A 457 -4.67 -17.00 30.60
C VAL A 457 -3.24 -17.41 30.93
N ARG A 458 -2.21 -16.73 30.38
CA ARG A 458 -0.80 -17.00 30.71
C ARG A 458 -0.51 -16.72 32.20
N ASP A 459 -1.01 -15.64 32.73
CA ASP A 459 -0.85 -15.30 34.13
C ASP A 459 -1.56 -16.32 35.04
N PHE A 460 -2.77 -16.75 34.66
CA PHE A 460 -3.47 -17.82 35.35
C PHE A 460 -2.72 -19.16 35.29
N GLU A 461 -2.17 -19.52 34.13
CA GLU A 461 -1.33 -20.71 33.99
C GLU A 461 -0.04 -20.63 34.83
N ARG A 462 0.59 -19.43 34.89
CA ARG A 462 1.77 -19.17 35.72
C ARG A 462 1.42 -19.33 37.21
N ILE A 463 0.29 -18.77 37.66
CA ILE A 463 -0.23 -18.93 39.02
C ILE A 463 -0.50 -20.41 39.30
N ARG A 464 -1.18 -21.14 38.39
CA ARG A 464 -1.49 -22.56 38.54
C ARG A 464 -0.26 -23.45 38.64
N ARG A 465 0.83 -23.05 37.97
CA ARG A 465 2.12 -23.76 38.04
C ARG A 465 2.98 -23.34 39.26
N SER A 466 2.59 -22.29 39.97
CA SER A 466 3.33 -21.81 41.13
C SER A 466 3.30 -22.80 42.28
N PHE A 467 4.37 -22.81 43.07
CA PHE A 467 4.49 -23.67 44.25
C PHE A 467 3.35 -23.43 45.27
N PRO A 468 3.01 -22.18 45.64
CA PRO A 468 1.89 -21.91 46.57
C PRO A 468 0.56 -22.45 46.11
N TYR A 469 0.20 -22.33 44.82
CA TYR A 469 -1.04 -22.87 44.27
C TYR A 469 -1.09 -24.39 44.34
N ARG A 470 0.02 -25.07 44.02
CA ARG A 470 0.10 -26.56 44.09
C ARG A 470 -0.02 -27.04 45.52
N VAL A 471 0.59 -26.36 46.49
CA VAL A 471 0.46 -26.68 47.93
C VAL A 471 -0.96 -26.46 48.39
N ALA A 472 -1.59 -25.34 48.08
CA ALA A 472 -2.98 -25.05 48.43
C ALA A 472 -3.97 -26.09 47.86
N LYS A 473 -3.76 -26.50 46.59
CA LYS A 473 -4.55 -27.57 45.95
C LYS A 473 -4.36 -28.95 46.62
N ALA A 474 -3.14 -29.26 47.01
CA ALA A 474 -2.84 -30.50 47.75
C ALA A 474 -3.45 -30.50 49.15
N LEU A 475 -3.36 -29.39 49.88
CA LEU A 475 -4.01 -29.22 51.18
C LEU A 475 -5.53 -29.30 51.08
N LYS A 476 -6.14 -28.69 50.06
CA LYS A 476 -7.59 -28.78 49.84
C LYS A 476 -8.02 -30.20 49.57
N LYS A 477 -7.24 -30.99 48.82
CA LYS A 477 -7.51 -32.42 48.57
C LYS A 477 -7.35 -33.28 49.84
N LEU A 478 -6.38 -32.93 50.70
CA LEU A 478 -6.15 -33.63 51.98
C LEU A 478 -7.22 -33.33 53.03
N LEU A 479 -7.80 -32.14 53.00
CA LEU A 479 -8.85 -31.69 53.94
C LEU A 479 -10.25 -32.01 53.47
N GLY A 480 -10.45 -32.74 52.37
CA GLY A 480 -11.74 -33.23 51.90
C GLY A 480 -12.72 -32.14 51.45
N ARG A 481 -12.23 -31.00 51.07
CA ARG A 481 -13.02 -29.83 50.55
C ARG A 481 -12.71 -29.52 49.11
#